data_22d5a3174d3e61d3dc919f9cf638b5e0
#
_entry.id   22d5a3174d3e61d3dc919f9cf638b5e0
#
_cell.length_a   1.000
_cell.length_b   1.000
_cell.length_c   1.000
_cell.angle_alpha   90.00
_cell.angle_beta   90.00
_cell.angle_gamma   90.00
#
_symmetry.space_group_name_H-M   'P 1'
#
loop_
_entity.id
_entity.type
_entity.pdbx_description
1 polymer ?
#
loop_
_entity_poly.entity_id
_entity_poly.type
_entity_poly.pdbx_seq_one_letter_code
_entity_poly.pdbx_strand_id
1 'polypeptide(L)'
;MKVNEFSKLIGIPDSKIRYYDRKGLINSDRKENNYRDYDMTDALNLYHAQMLRSFEMSVDDSVKAIGESFDTIDRHMEKTIENLETEIKRKQILLTRLKAIKNYFDLFQNEDSSVTVQYRPVTYNICHIGNKEKPHECLNETIETLASVMPFSYVAIKVTKQSIMNDGDDLDIRIGLGIIEENRELLNINLPDWIESTESGKVVYQYLNTKNPFELTKKDLLPLLQELKCRKIDITEDIVGRVHMSYMENDEFVHRVVLAYKIPEEKFDL
;
A
#
# COMPACT_ATOMS: atom_id res chain seq x y z
N MET A 1 9.62 -10.76 48.92
CA MET A 1 8.30 -10.08 49.15
C MET A 1 7.18 -10.89 48.47
N LYS A 2 5.95 -10.81 49.04
CA LYS A 2 4.78 -11.40 48.33
C LYS A 2 4.43 -10.60 47.07
N VAL A 3 3.82 -11.23 46.08
CA VAL A 3 3.50 -10.60 44.79
C VAL A 3 2.71 -9.29 44.92
N ASN A 4 1.75 -9.20 45.84
CA ASN A 4 0.93 -8.00 46.04
C ASN A 4 1.71 -6.81 46.63
N GLU A 5 2.66 -7.09 47.52
CA GLU A 5 3.57 -6.08 48.10
C GLU A 5 4.57 -5.61 47.05
N PHE A 6 5.11 -6.58 46.29
CA PHE A 6 6.06 -6.35 45.22
C PHE A 6 5.41 -5.55 44.06
N SER A 7 4.20 -5.93 43.65
CA SER A 7 3.41 -5.22 42.63
C SER A 7 3.19 -3.75 42.98
N LYS A 8 2.81 -3.45 44.23
CA LYS A 8 2.62 -2.09 44.74
C LYS A 8 3.93 -1.29 44.73
N LEU A 9 5.04 -1.95 45.13
CA LEU A 9 6.36 -1.32 45.22
C LEU A 9 6.90 -0.92 43.83
N ILE A 10 6.76 -1.81 42.83
CA ILE A 10 7.34 -1.60 41.50
C ILE A 10 6.35 -1.02 40.49
N GLY A 11 5.07 -0.85 40.84
CA GLY A 11 4.03 -0.31 39.94
C GLY A 11 3.64 -1.22 38.79
N ILE A 12 3.94 -2.51 38.86
CA ILE A 12 3.60 -3.50 37.82
C ILE A 12 2.46 -4.39 38.36
N PRO A 13 1.36 -4.58 37.58
CA PRO A 13 0.25 -5.43 38.05
C PRO A 13 0.66 -6.88 38.32
N ASP A 14 0.08 -7.50 39.33
CA ASP A 14 0.30 -8.89 39.72
C ASP A 14 0.21 -9.88 38.59
N SER A 15 -0.79 -9.69 37.71
CA SER A 15 -1.01 -10.55 36.53
C SER A 15 0.17 -10.53 35.57
N LYS A 16 0.79 -9.35 35.38
CA LYS A 16 1.95 -9.15 34.55
C LYS A 16 3.21 -9.75 35.16
N ILE A 17 3.40 -9.58 36.46
CA ILE A 17 4.49 -10.20 37.19
C ILE A 17 4.42 -11.72 37.08
N ARG A 18 3.26 -12.33 37.34
CA ARG A 18 3.04 -13.77 37.22
C ARG A 18 3.22 -14.28 35.79
N TYR A 19 2.93 -13.43 34.78
CA TYR A 19 3.14 -13.77 33.39
C TYR A 19 4.63 -13.88 33.05
N TYR A 20 5.42 -12.90 33.44
CA TYR A 20 6.87 -12.91 33.23
C TYR A 20 7.59 -14.01 34.05
N ASP A 21 7.10 -14.32 35.20
CA ASP A 21 7.59 -15.41 36.05
C ASP A 21 7.36 -16.78 35.33
N ARG A 22 6.18 -16.98 34.76
CA ARG A 22 5.91 -18.19 33.91
C ARG A 22 6.79 -18.26 32.66
N LYS A 23 7.23 -17.12 32.14
CA LYS A 23 8.13 -17.03 30.99
C LYS A 23 9.61 -17.20 31.38
N GLY A 24 9.91 -17.36 32.65
CA GLY A 24 11.28 -17.60 33.15
C GLY A 24 12.15 -16.36 33.29
N LEU A 25 11.56 -15.14 33.19
CA LEU A 25 12.30 -13.89 33.42
C LEU A 25 12.70 -13.69 34.86
N ILE A 26 11.92 -14.21 35.77
CA ILE A 26 12.06 -14.07 37.22
C ILE A 26 12.35 -15.45 37.78
N ASN A 27 13.41 -15.57 38.55
CA ASN A 27 13.81 -16.77 39.29
C ASN A 27 13.39 -16.67 40.74
N SER A 28 12.10 -16.40 41.01
CA SER A 28 11.62 -16.29 42.38
C SER A 28 11.83 -17.61 43.13
N ASP A 29 12.59 -17.56 44.23
CA ASP A 29 12.76 -18.70 45.11
C ASP A 29 11.43 -19.10 45.73
N ARG A 30 11.14 -20.40 45.80
CA ARG A 30 9.99 -20.92 46.54
C ARG A 30 10.42 -21.20 47.98
N LYS A 31 9.84 -20.43 48.90
CA LYS A 31 10.01 -20.75 50.34
C LYS A 31 9.37 -22.09 50.69
N GLU A 32 9.73 -22.66 51.85
CA GLU A 32 9.21 -23.92 52.37
C GLU A 32 7.66 -24.02 52.37
N ASN A 33 6.97 -22.87 52.39
CA ASN A 33 5.52 -22.77 52.30
C ASN A 33 4.97 -22.67 50.86
N ASN A 34 5.77 -22.96 49.82
CA ASN A 34 5.45 -22.95 48.42
C ASN A 34 5.03 -21.56 47.85
N TYR A 35 5.20 -20.45 48.58
CA TYR A 35 4.95 -19.09 48.10
C TYR A 35 6.23 -18.54 47.43
N ARG A 36 6.01 -17.84 46.32
CA ARG A 36 7.06 -17.13 45.59
C ARG A 36 7.52 -15.89 46.37
N ASP A 37 8.81 -15.72 46.47
CA ASP A 37 9.45 -14.59 47.15
C ASP A 37 10.19 -13.77 46.09
N TYR A 38 9.74 -12.55 45.86
CA TYR A 38 10.30 -11.62 44.88
C TYR A 38 11.30 -10.68 45.53
N ASP A 39 12.38 -10.34 44.82
CA ASP A 39 13.44 -9.46 45.29
C ASP A 39 13.68 -8.25 44.33
N MET A 40 14.71 -7.45 44.65
CA MET A 40 15.04 -6.26 43.86
C MET A 40 15.68 -6.59 42.52
N THR A 41 16.30 -7.75 42.36
CA THR A 41 16.83 -8.23 41.06
C THR A 41 15.69 -8.56 40.13
N ASP A 42 14.63 -9.17 40.65
CA ASP A 42 13.39 -9.41 39.90
C ASP A 42 12.77 -8.09 39.38
N ALA A 43 12.81 -7.03 40.20
CA ALA A 43 12.34 -5.70 39.81
C ALA A 43 13.14 -5.14 38.64
N LEU A 44 14.47 -5.23 38.67
CA LEU A 44 15.34 -4.78 37.58
C LEU A 44 15.06 -5.54 36.30
N ASN A 45 14.94 -6.87 36.35
CA ASN A 45 14.62 -7.69 35.17
C ASN A 45 13.24 -7.33 34.59
N LEU A 46 12.24 -7.07 35.42
CA LEU A 46 10.91 -6.64 34.98
C LEU A 46 10.94 -5.26 34.30
N TYR A 47 11.68 -4.30 34.86
CA TYR A 47 11.81 -2.97 34.25
C TYR A 47 12.58 -3.04 32.93
N HIS A 48 13.66 -3.83 32.85
CA HIS A 48 14.38 -4.03 31.60
C HIS A 48 13.49 -4.70 30.53
N ALA A 49 12.72 -5.72 30.92
CA ALA A 49 11.76 -6.33 29.99
C ALA A 49 10.70 -5.33 29.51
N GLN A 50 10.21 -4.45 30.38
CA GLN A 50 9.27 -3.40 29.97
C GLN A 50 9.93 -2.39 29.02
N MET A 51 11.18 -2.00 29.29
CA MET A 51 11.94 -1.12 28.41
C MET A 51 12.09 -1.74 27.00
N LEU A 52 12.54 -2.99 26.91
CA LEU A 52 12.66 -3.69 25.62
C LEU A 52 11.31 -3.82 24.90
N ARG A 53 10.25 -4.09 25.65
CA ARG A 53 8.87 -4.13 25.13
C ARG A 53 8.39 -2.77 24.59
N SER A 54 8.85 -1.66 25.15
CA SER A 54 8.50 -0.32 24.65
C SER A 54 9.08 -0.04 23.26
N PHE A 55 10.10 -0.79 22.86
CA PHE A 55 10.67 -0.79 21.49
C PHE A 55 10.02 -1.85 20.58
N GLU A 56 8.82 -2.32 20.91
CA GLU A 56 8.04 -3.30 20.13
C GLU A 56 8.64 -4.71 20.06
N MET A 57 9.69 -5.00 20.83
CA MET A 57 10.22 -6.37 20.92
C MET A 57 9.15 -7.33 21.45
N SER A 58 9.11 -8.56 20.96
CA SER A 58 8.21 -9.58 21.50
C SER A 58 8.52 -9.90 22.97
N VAL A 59 7.54 -10.45 23.72
CA VAL A 59 7.80 -10.84 25.12
C VAL A 59 8.89 -11.89 25.19
N ASP A 60 8.84 -12.87 24.31
CA ASP A 60 9.82 -13.98 24.30
C ASP A 60 11.24 -13.49 23.96
N ASP A 61 11.37 -12.54 23.03
CA ASP A 61 12.66 -11.93 22.70
C ASP A 61 13.18 -11.05 23.85
N SER A 62 12.30 -10.29 24.51
CA SER A 62 12.67 -9.48 25.68
C SER A 62 13.15 -10.34 26.85
N VAL A 63 12.51 -11.48 27.11
CA VAL A 63 12.91 -12.43 28.16
C VAL A 63 14.24 -13.08 27.82
N LYS A 64 14.42 -13.52 26.58
CA LYS A 64 15.69 -14.09 26.11
C LYS A 64 16.84 -13.08 26.20
N ALA A 65 16.62 -11.86 25.71
CA ALA A 65 17.64 -10.81 25.72
C ALA A 65 18.20 -10.53 27.12
N ILE A 66 17.36 -10.53 28.17
CA ILE A 66 17.80 -10.28 29.54
C ILE A 66 18.70 -11.42 30.09
N GLY A 67 18.56 -12.65 29.56
CA GLY A 67 19.36 -13.81 29.95
C GLY A 67 20.62 -14.03 29.12
N GLU A 68 20.88 -13.19 28.08
CA GLU A 68 21.95 -13.38 27.13
C GLU A 68 23.15 -12.45 27.32
N SER A 69 24.20 -12.64 26.53
CA SER A 69 25.38 -11.78 26.54
C SER A 69 25.07 -10.38 25.98
N PHE A 70 25.88 -9.40 26.36
CA PHE A 70 25.78 -8.03 25.86
C PHE A 70 25.77 -7.97 24.32
N ASP A 71 26.64 -8.73 23.64
CA ASP A 71 26.73 -8.76 22.17
C ASP A 71 25.44 -9.28 21.51
N THR A 72 24.70 -10.14 22.19
CA THR A 72 23.43 -10.65 21.69
C THR A 72 22.32 -9.62 21.86
N ILE A 73 22.30 -8.91 22.99
CA ILE A 73 21.36 -7.79 23.20
C ILE A 73 21.60 -6.70 22.17
N ASP A 74 22.85 -6.34 21.92
CA ASP A 74 23.24 -5.31 20.96
C ASP A 74 22.73 -5.66 19.54
N ARG A 75 22.97 -6.90 19.07
CA ARG A 75 22.42 -7.36 17.79
C ARG A 75 20.90 -7.34 17.72
N HIS A 76 20.20 -7.64 18.80
CA HIS A 76 18.73 -7.52 18.85
C HIS A 76 18.28 -6.07 18.76
N MET A 77 19.00 -5.14 19.39
CA MET A 77 18.71 -3.71 19.29
C MET A 77 18.94 -3.19 17.86
N GLU A 78 20.07 -3.54 17.23
CA GLU A 78 20.36 -3.18 15.84
C GLU A 78 19.24 -3.64 14.91
N LYS A 79 18.84 -4.90 14.99
CA LYS A 79 17.73 -5.44 14.20
C LYS A 79 16.40 -4.72 14.46
N THR A 80 16.15 -4.32 15.70
CA THR A 80 14.93 -3.56 16.05
C THR A 80 14.96 -2.17 15.45
N ILE A 81 16.13 -1.51 15.47
CA ILE A 81 16.33 -0.20 14.83
C ILE A 81 16.06 -0.31 13.32
N GLU A 82 16.65 -1.27 12.62
CA GLU A 82 16.43 -1.48 11.18
C GLU A 82 14.95 -1.71 10.84
N ASN A 83 14.25 -2.49 11.67
CA ASN A 83 12.82 -2.73 11.48
C ASN A 83 11.99 -1.45 11.66
N LEU A 84 12.27 -0.66 12.71
CA LEU A 84 11.59 0.61 12.97
C LEU A 84 11.84 1.64 11.87
N GLU A 85 13.08 1.77 11.39
CA GLU A 85 13.43 2.65 10.27
C GLU A 85 12.67 2.27 9.00
N THR A 86 12.58 0.97 8.72
CA THR A 86 11.81 0.44 7.58
C THR A 86 10.32 0.75 7.73
N GLU A 87 9.76 0.59 8.93
CA GLU A 87 8.35 0.89 9.20
C GLU A 87 8.06 2.39 9.09
N ILE A 88 8.93 3.25 9.64
CA ILE A 88 8.83 4.71 9.51
C ILE A 88 8.82 5.11 8.03
N LYS A 89 9.75 4.60 7.23
CA LYS A 89 9.82 4.87 5.79
C LYS A 89 8.54 4.44 5.09
N ARG A 90 8.03 3.25 5.39
CA ARG A 90 6.75 2.76 4.84
C ARG A 90 5.57 3.66 5.23
N LYS A 91 5.46 4.07 6.50
CA LYS A 91 4.40 4.97 6.98
C LYS A 91 4.48 6.36 6.35
N GLN A 92 5.69 6.90 6.13
CA GLN A 92 5.90 8.16 5.43
C GLN A 92 5.38 8.11 3.98
N ILE A 93 5.63 7.02 3.28
CA ILE A 93 5.15 6.83 1.92
C ILE A 93 3.62 6.71 1.89
N LEU A 94 3.03 5.94 2.81
CA LEU A 94 1.58 5.85 2.96
C LEU A 94 0.94 7.22 3.22
N LEU A 95 1.53 8.02 4.10
CA LEU A 95 1.06 9.37 4.41
C LEU A 95 1.13 10.28 3.18
N THR A 96 2.23 10.24 2.44
CA THR A 96 2.40 11.00 1.20
C THR A 96 1.34 10.62 0.17
N ARG A 97 1.09 9.31 0.01
CA ARG A 97 0.07 8.81 -0.90
C ARG A 97 -1.34 9.24 -0.48
N LEU A 98 -1.67 9.13 0.80
CA LEU A 98 -2.97 9.57 1.32
C LEU A 98 -3.19 11.07 1.12
N LYS A 99 -2.15 11.90 1.36
CA LYS A 99 -2.19 13.34 1.08
C LYS A 99 -2.40 13.63 -0.41
N ALA A 100 -1.73 12.89 -1.30
CA ALA A 100 -1.89 13.04 -2.74
C ALA A 100 -3.32 12.70 -3.18
N ILE A 101 -3.90 11.62 -2.65
CA ILE A 101 -5.31 11.26 -2.91
C ILE A 101 -6.24 12.36 -2.39
N LYS A 102 -6.02 12.85 -1.18
CA LYS A 102 -6.84 13.92 -0.60
C LYS A 102 -6.76 15.22 -1.41
N ASN A 103 -5.57 15.66 -1.77
CA ASN A 103 -5.39 16.86 -2.60
C ASN A 103 -6.10 16.71 -3.95
N TYR A 104 -6.09 15.50 -4.49
CA TYR A 104 -6.81 15.19 -5.70
C TYR A 104 -8.33 15.39 -5.54
N PHE A 105 -8.91 14.97 -4.42
CA PHE A 105 -10.31 15.24 -4.12
C PHE A 105 -10.60 16.73 -4.02
N ASP A 106 -9.74 17.48 -3.34
CA ASP A 106 -9.91 18.92 -3.12
C ASP A 106 -9.86 19.72 -4.43
N LEU A 107 -9.00 19.30 -5.38
CA LEU A 107 -8.85 19.95 -6.70
C LEU A 107 -10.04 19.69 -7.64
N PHE A 108 -10.66 18.52 -7.55
CA PHE A 108 -11.66 18.07 -8.53
C PHE A 108 -13.07 17.88 -7.96
N GLN A 109 -13.39 18.48 -6.81
CA GLN A 109 -14.74 18.43 -6.23
C GLN A 109 -15.83 19.01 -7.14
N ASN A 110 -15.48 19.89 -8.07
CA ASN A 110 -16.43 20.70 -8.84
C ASN A 110 -16.38 20.50 -10.37
N GLU A 111 -15.58 19.55 -10.90
CA GLU A 111 -15.44 19.36 -12.35
C GLU A 111 -15.70 17.92 -12.75
N ASP A 112 -16.81 17.70 -13.45
CA ASP A 112 -17.22 16.36 -13.93
C ASP A 112 -16.34 15.80 -15.06
N SER A 113 -15.56 16.64 -15.74
CA SER A 113 -14.68 16.21 -16.82
C SER A 113 -13.60 17.26 -17.08
N SER A 114 -12.43 17.09 -16.45
CA SER A 114 -11.28 17.96 -16.70
C SER A 114 -10.17 17.19 -17.47
N VAL A 115 -9.52 17.90 -18.39
CA VAL A 115 -8.35 17.40 -19.10
C VAL A 115 -7.13 18.21 -18.66
N THR A 116 -6.05 17.50 -18.29
CA THR A 116 -4.80 18.12 -17.84
C THR A 116 -3.59 17.40 -18.44
N VAL A 117 -2.48 18.11 -18.58
CA VAL A 117 -1.20 17.52 -18.99
C VAL A 117 -0.29 17.43 -17.79
N GLN A 118 0.16 16.23 -17.47
CA GLN A 118 1.05 15.96 -16.33
C GLN A 118 2.08 14.89 -16.70
N TYR A 119 3.14 14.77 -15.88
CA TYR A 119 4.10 13.70 -16.00
C TYR A 119 3.58 12.42 -15.36
N ARG A 120 3.70 11.29 -16.05
CA ARG A 120 3.39 9.94 -15.56
C ARG A 120 4.70 9.15 -15.41
N PRO A 121 4.95 8.50 -14.26
CA PRO A 121 6.05 7.56 -14.11
C PRO A 121 5.80 6.27 -14.91
N VAL A 122 6.81 5.41 -15.02
CA VAL A 122 6.62 4.04 -15.53
C VAL A 122 5.57 3.32 -14.70
N THR A 123 4.64 2.65 -15.38
CA THR A 123 3.59 1.85 -14.73
C THR A 123 3.51 0.45 -15.33
N TYR A 124 3.17 -0.52 -14.51
CA TYR A 124 2.89 -1.90 -14.90
C TYR A 124 1.43 -2.19 -14.64
N ASN A 125 0.73 -2.76 -15.62
CA ASN A 125 -0.71 -2.97 -15.54
C ASN A 125 -1.11 -4.37 -16.00
N ILE A 126 -2.05 -4.98 -15.28
CA ILE A 126 -2.68 -6.25 -15.64
C ILE A 126 -4.18 -6.01 -15.68
N CYS A 127 -4.73 -5.83 -16.86
CA CYS A 127 -6.16 -5.61 -17.07
C CYS A 127 -6.82 -6.90 -17.56
N HIS A 128 -7.23 -7.75 -16.61
CA HIS A 128 -7.73 -9.10 -16.86
C HIS A 128 -9.26 -9.23 -16.80
N ILE A 129 -9.94 -8.36 -16.04
CA ILE A 129 -11.40 -8.34 -15.93
C ILE A 129 -11.97 -7.64 -17.17
N GLY A 130 -12.89 -8.29 -17.85
CA GLY A 130 -13.40 -7.84 -19.16
C GLY A 130 -12.60 -8.37 -20.36
N ASN A 131 -11.42 -8.93 -20.14
CA ASN A 131 -10.63 -9.56 -21.20
C ASN A 131 -11.24 -10.91 -21.59
N LYS A 132 -11.48 -11.10 -22.91
CA LYS A 132 -12.00 -12.34 -23.49
C LYS A 132 -10.91 -13.34 -23.89
N GLU A 133 -9.64 -12.93 -23.77
CA GLU A 133 -8.50 -13.78 -24.07
C GLU A 133 -8.26 -14.82 -22.98
N LYS A 134 -7.56 -15.91 -23.32
CA LYS A 134 -7.19 -16.92 -22.35
C LYS A 134 -6.20 -16.33 -21.35
N PRO A 135 -6.45 -16.45 -20.01
CA PRO A 135 -5.55 -15.88 -19.02
C PRO A 135 -4.17 -16.56 -19.05
N HIS A 136 -3.13 -15.80 -18.72
CA HIS A 136 -1.78 -16.31 -18.54
C HIS A 136 -1.70 -17.28 -17.35
N GLU A 137 -0.87 -18.30 -17.38
CA GLU A 137 -0.76 -19.31 -16.31
C GLU A 137 -0.43 -18.70 -14.95
N CYS A 138 0.45 -17.70 -14.91
CA CYS A 138 0.87 -17.01 -13.68
C CYS A 138 -0.03 -15.82 -13.30
N LEU A 139 -1.19 -15.65 -13.92
CA LEU A 139 -2.04 -14.47 -13.69
C LEU A 139 -2.49 -14.36 -12.24
N ASN A 140 -2.96 -15.45 -11.64
CA ASN A 140 -3.51 -15.44 -10.27
C ASN A 140 -2.46 -15.04 -9.24
N GLU A 141 -1.27 -15.61 -9.31
CA GLU A 141 -0.15 -15.29 -8.39
C GLU A 141 0.23 -13.81 -8.46
N THR A 142 0.28 -13.27 -9.67
CA THR A 142 0.62 -11.85 -9.86
C THR A 142 -0.48 -10.93 -9.35
N ILE A 143 -1.75 -11.29 -9.55
CA ILE A 143 -2.89 -10.54 -8.99
C ILE A 143 -2.86 -10.56 -7.48
N GLU A 144 -2.66 -11.72 -6.84
CA GLU A 144 -2.54 -11.85 -5.38
C GLU A 144 -1.40 -10.99 -4.84
N THR A 145 -0.25 -10.99 -5.50
CA THR A 145 0.89 -10.14 -5.15
C THR A 145 0.52 -8.66 -5.18
N LEU A 146 -0.05 -8.18 -6.29
CA LEU A 146 -0.45 -6.77 -6.41
C LEU A 146 -1.58 -6.38 -5.47
N ALA A 147 -2.55 -7.25 -5.22
CA ALA A 147 -3.64 -7.01 -4.28
C ALA A 147 -3.16 -6.91 -2.84
N SER A 148 -2.17 -7.74 -2.43
CA SER A 148 -1.63 -7.76 -1.08
C SER A 148 -0.87 -6.50 -0.69
N VAL A 149 -0.38 -5.74 -1.67
CA VAL A 149 0.42 -4.53 -1.45
C VAL A 149 -0.36 -3.22 -1.59
N MET A 150 -1.70 -3.27 -1.65
CA MET A 150 -2.48 -2.03 -1.61
C MET A 150 -2.21 -1.25 -0.31
N PRO A 151 -2.14 0.09 -0.37
CA PRO A 151 -2.44 1.01 -1.48
C PRO A 151 -1.22 1.38 -2.36
N PHE A 152 -0.15 0.62 -2.37
CA PHE A 152 1.01 0.86 -3.25
C PHE A 152 0.72 0.43 -4.69
N SER A 153 -0.13 -0.56 -4.89
CA SER A 153 -0.79 -0.88 -6.14
C SER A 153 -2.09 -0.06 -6.29
N TYR A 154 -2.72 -0.12 -7.45
CA TYR A 154 -3.96 0.59 -7.76
C TYR A 154 -4.84 -0.23 -8.68
N VAL A 155 -6.14 0.13 -8.78
CA VAL A 155 -7.05 -0.45 -9.75
C VAL A 155 -6.76 0.18 -11.12
N ALA A 156 -6.24 -0.62 -12.05
CA ALA A 156 -5.93 -0.23 -13.42
C ALA A 156 -7.18 -0.34 -14.29
N ILE A 157 -7.29 0.55 -15.29
CA ILE A 157 -8.30 0.50 -16.35
C ILE A 157 -7.61 0.66 -17.70
N LYS A 158 -8.09 -0.06 -18.69
CA LYS A 158 -7.63 0.00 -20.09
C LYS A 158 -8.81 0.07 -21.03
N VAL A 159 -8.76 0.99 -21.99
CA VAL A 159 -9.67 1.08 -23.13
C VAL A 159 -8.89 0.70 -24.38
N THR A 160 -9.32 -0.35 -25.08
CA THR A 160 -8.56 -0.85 -26.22
C THR A 160 -8.62 0.11 -27.41
N LYS A 161 -7.48 0.36 -28.03
CA LYS A 161 -7.38 1.16 -29.28
C LYS A 161 -8.39 0.70 -30.33
N GLN A 162 -8.52 -0.63 -30.47
CA GLN A 162 -9.42 -1.20 -31.50
C GLN A 162 -10.86 -0.74 -31.29
N SER A 163 -11.36 -0.69 -30.04
CA SER A 163 -12.72 -0.22 -29.76
C SER A 163 -12.90 1.28 -30.00
N ILE A 164 -11.85 2.08 -29.77
CA ILE A 164 -11.87 3.52 -30.02
C ILE A 164 -11.95 3.81 -31.52
N MET A 165 -11.26 3.01 -32.34
CA MET A 165 -11.17 3.20 -33.78
C MET A 165 -12.37 2.61 -34.58
N ASN A 166 -13.20 1.78 -33.95
CA ASN A 166 -14.39 1.20 -34.56
C ASN A 166 -15.49 2.26 -34.79
N ASP A 167 -16.43 2.02 -35.69
CA ASP A 167 -17.53 2.93 -35.99
C ASP A 167 -18.62 3.00 -34.91
N GLY A 168 -18.70 2.00 -33.99
CA GLY A 168 -19.65 1.95 -32.89
C GLY A 168 -19.28 2.85 -31.72
N ASP A 169 -20.24 3.12 -30.84
CA ASP A 169 -20.04 3.90 -29.60
C ASP A 169 -19.46 3.07 -28.42
N ASP A 170 -19.59 1.74 -28.49
CA ASP A 170 -19.18 0.82 -27.45
C ASP A 170 -17.65 0.71 -27.35
N LEU A 171 -17.16 0.66 -26.12
CA LEU A 171 -15.74 0.52 -25.82
C LEU A 171 -15.44 -0.87 -25.22
N ASP A 172 -14.31 -1.48 -25.61
CA ASP A 172 -13.75 -2.64 -24.93
C ASP A 172 -12.91 -2.15 -23.75
N ILE A 173 -13.50 -2.26 -22.57
CA ILE A 173 -12.92 -1.79 -21.31
C ILE A 173 -12.49 -2.97 -20.47
N ARG A 174 -11.27 -2.91 -19.97
CA ARG A 174 -10.69 -3.96 -19.14
C ARG A 174 -10.19 -3.34 -17.85
N ILE A 175 -10.42 -4.03 -16.72
CA ILE A 175 -10.02 -3.58 -15.37
C ILE A 175 -9.09 -4.62 -14.76
N GLY A 176 -8.22 -4.18 -13.88
CA GLY A 176 -7.33 -5.04 -13.14
C GLY A 176 -6.50 -4.30 -12.12
N LEU A 177 -5.24 -4.66 -11.98
CA LEU A 177 -4.33 -4.07 -11.02
C LEU A 177 -3.10 -3.49 -11.71
N GLY A 178 -2.54 -2.46 -11.10
CA GLY A 178 -1.31 -1.85 -11.57
C GLY A 178 -0.44 -1.35 -10.43
N ILE A 179 0.82 -1.09 -10.73
CA ILE A 179 1.80 -0.54 -9.80
C ILE A 179 2.74 0.41 -10.55
N ILE A 180 3.15 1.49 -9.90
CA ILE A 180 4.20 2.37 -10.43
C ILE A 180 5.58 1.80 -10.09
N GLU A 181 6.58 2.09 -10.94
CA GLU A 181 7.95 1.58 -10.78
C GLU A 181 8.54 1.85 -9.40
N GLU A 182 8.44 3.08 -8.91
CA GLU A 182 8.95 3.47 -7.59
C GLU A 182 8.41 2.60 -6.46
N ASN A 183 7.11 2.24 -6.52
CA ASN A 183 6.51 1.37 -5.50
C ASN A 183 6.94 -0.09 -5.69
N ARG A 184 7.11 -0.54 -6.95
CA ARG A 184 7.60 -1.87 -7.28
C ARG A 184 9.00 -2.09 -6.70
N GLU A 185 9.90 -1.14 -6.94
CA GLU A 185 11.27 -1.17 -6.41
C GLU A 185 11.30 -1.10 -4.88
N LEU A 186 10.53 -0.16 -4.30
CA LEU A 186 10.44 0.02 -2.85
C LEU A 186 10.03 -1.26 -2.11
N LEU A 187 9.08 -2.01 -2.69
CA LEU A 187 8.56 -3.24 -2.11
C LEU A 187 9.29 -4.49 -2.61
N ASN A 188 10.32 -4.32 -3.44
CA ASN A 188 11.10 -5.39 -4.06
C ASN A 188 10.20 -6.45 -4.75
N ILE A 189 9.19 -5.97 -5.51
CA ILE A 189 8.25 -6.84 -6.21
C ILE A 189 8.83 -7.24 -7.56
N ASN A 190 8.99 -8.54 -7.77
CA ASN A 190 9.34 -9.10 -9.06
C ASN A 190 8.07 -9.32 -9.88
N LEU A 191 8.00 -8.65 -11.04
CA LEU A 191 6.91 -8.83 -11.98
C LEU A 191 7.39 -9.67 -13.17
N PRO A 192 6.55 -10.59 -13.70
CA PRO A 192 6.86 -11.34 -14.90
C PRO A 192 6.98 -10.44 -16.16
N ASP A 193 7.80 -10.84 -17.12
CA ASP A 193 8.08 -10.08 -18.35
C ASP A 193 6.84 -9.88 -19.26
N TRP A 194 5.79 -10.68 -19.10
CA TRP A 194 4.56 -10.57 -19.88
C TRP A 194 3.64 -9.43 -19.44
N ILE A 195 3.96 -8.74 -18.32
CA ILE A 195 3.14 -7.63 -17.86
C ILE A 195 3.33 -6.41 -18.73
N GLU A 196 2.22 -5.82 -19.12
CA GLU A 196 2.24 -4.59 -19.89
C GLU A 196 2.82 -3.44 -19.08
N SER A 197 3.87 -2.82 -19.59
CA SER A 197 4.45 -1.60 -19.03
C SER A 197 4.14 -0.40 -19.89
N THR A 198 4.00 0.76 -19.26
CA THR A 198 3.91 2.03 -19.96
C THR A 198 5.13 2.87 -19.61
N GLU A 199 5.73 3.48 -20.60
CA GLU A 199 6.88 4.36 -20.39
C GLU A 199 6.50 5.63 -19.61
N SER A 200 7.49 6.19 -18.93
CA SER A 200 7.35 7.52 -18.30
C SER A 200 7.24 8.62 -19.38
N GLY A 201 6.66 9.74 -19.00
CA GLY A 201 6.58 10.89 -19.90
C GLY A 201 5.38 11.78 -19.62
N LYS A 202 5.24 12.84 -20.42
CA LYS A 202 4.05 13.69 -20.38
C LYS A 202 2.85 12.93 -20.96
N VAL A 203 1.73 13.04 -20.28
CA VAL A 203 0.46 12.42 -20.71
C VAL A 203 -0.67 13.42 -20.60
N VAL A 204 -1.66 13.26 -21.44
CA VAL A 204 -2.96 13.91 -21.28
C VAL A 204 -3.77 13.04 -20.36
N TYR A 205 -4.21 13.59 -19.23
CA TYR A 205 -5.16 12.97 -18.30
C TYR A 205 -6.55 13.51 -18.55
N GLN A 206 -7.52 12.61 -18.58
CA GLN A 206 -8.93 12.95 -18.44
C GLN A 206 -9.47 12.35 -17.16
N TYR A 207 -10.16 13.16 -16.39
CA TYR A 207 -10.86 12.77 -15.16
C TYR A 207 -12.35 12.71 -15.44
N LEU A 208 -13.01 11.62 -15.05
CA LEU A 208 -14.45 11.46 -15.22
C LEU A 208 -15.06 10.65 -14.07
N ASN A 209 -16.34 10.89 -13.82
CA ASN A 209 -17.14 10.11 -12.90
C ASN A 209 -18.08 9.21 -13.69
N THR A 210 -18.24 7.97 -13.25
CA THR A 210 -19.15 7.00 -13.87
C THR A 210 -19.77 6.09 -12.82
N LYS A 211 -21.01 5.66 -13.06
CA LYS A 211 -21.67 4.64 -12.22
C LYS A 211 -21.15 3.24 -12.54
N ASN A 212 -20.72 3.01 -13.77
CA ASN A 212 -20.16 1.74 -14.20
C ASN A 212 -19.03 1.97 -15.20
N PRO A 213 -17.76 1.72 -14.82
CA PRO A 213 -16.64 1.90 -15.74
C PRO A 213 -16.73 1.06 -17.03
N PHE A 214 -17.44 -0.07 -17.01
CA PHE A 214 -17.62 -0.93 -18.20
C PHE A 214 -18.66 -0.41 -19.19
N GLU A 215 -19.44 0.61 -18.82
CA GLU A 215 -20.47 1.23 -19.67
C GLU A 215 -20.01 2.57 -20.26
N LEU A 216 -18.75 2.95 -20.10
CA LEU A 216 -18.20 4.13 -20.75
C LEU A 216 -18.31 4.00 -22.27
N THR A 217 -18.63 5.10 -22.91
CA THR A 217 -18.78 5.21 -24.36
C THR A 217 -17.76 6.19 -24.93
N LYS A 218 -17.68 6.27 -26.27
CA LYS A 218 -16.83 7.27 -26.93
C LYS A 218 -17.21 8.71 -26.57
N LYS A 219 -18.47 8.96 -26.20
CA LYS A 219 -18.91 10.30 -25.75
C LYS A 219 -18.23 10.71 -24.45
N ASP A 220 -18.00 9.76 -23.55
CA ASP A 220 -17.32 10.02 -22.28
C ASP A 220 -15.84 10.32 -22.50
N LEU A 221 -15.25 9.83 -23.60
CA LEU A 221 -13.85 10.07 -23.96
C LEU A 221 -13.66 11.34 -24.81
N LEU A 222 -14.73 11.99 -25.24
CA LEU A 222 -14.64 13.16 -26.14
C LEU A 222 -13.65 14.23 -25.68
N PRO A 223 -13.58 14.63 -24.38
CA PRO A 223 -12.62 15.64 -23.95
C PRO A 223 -11.16 15.22 -24.20
N LEU A 224 -10.80 13.98 -23.90
CA LEU A 224 -9.46 13.44 -24.18
C LEU A 224 -9.18 13.38 -25.68
N LEU A 225 -10.13 12.84 -26.45
CA LEU A 225 -9.97 12.69 -27.90
C LEU A 225 -9.85 14.04 -28.61
N GLN A 226 -10.57 15.06 -28.16
CA GLN A 226 -10.47 16.42 -28.67
C GLN A 226 -9.10 17.04 -28.37
N GLU A 227 -8.61 16.89 -27.14
CA GLU A 227 -7.28 17.38 -26.75
C GLU A 227 -6.17 16.72 -27.57
N LEU A 228 -6.23 15.40 -27.77
CA LEU A 228 -5.29 14.67 -28.63
C LEU A 228 -5.34 15.18 -30.07
N LYS A 229 -6.56 15.41 -30.60
CA LYS A 229 -6.75 15.96 -31.96
C LYS A 229 -6.19 17.38 -32.09
N CYS A 230 -6.41 18.25 -31.09
CA CYS A 230 -5.85 19.61 -31.08
C CYS A 230 -4.31 19.59 -31.12
N ARG A 231 -3.69 18.62 -30.45
CA ARG A 231 -2.23 18.40 -30.45
C ARG A 231 -1.74 17.59 -31.66
N LYS A 232 -2.62 17.22 -32.60
CA LYS A 232 -2.31 16.38 -33.75
C LYS A 232 -1.66 15.04 -33.34
N ILE A 233 -2.15 14.43 -32.28
CA ILE A 233 -1.71 13.13 -31.78
C ILE A 233 -2.71 12.09 -32.24
N ASP A 234 -2.23 11.09 -33.01
CA ASP A 234 -3.01 9.94 -33.42
C ASP A 234 -3.03 8.87 -32.33
N ILE A 235 -4.15 8.15 -32.22
CA ILE A 235 -4.27 7.03 -31.26
C ILE A 235 -3.60 5.80 -31.86
N THR A 236 -2.40 5.50 -31.36
CA THR A 236 -1.58 4.37 -31.82
C THR A 236 -1.53 3.22 -30.83
N GLU A 237 -1.93 3.42 -29.59
CA GLU A 237 -1.92 2.47 -28.48
C GLU A 237 -3.22 2.51 -27.67
N ASP A 238 -3.41 1.59 -26.75
CA ASP A 238 -4.53 1.58 -25.82
C ASP A 238 -4.49 2.80 -24.88
N ILE A 239 -5.67 3.30 -24.48
CA ILE A 239 -5.76 4.30 -23.41
C ILE A 239 -5.71 3.55 -22.08
N VAL A 240 -4.77 3.90 -21.23
CA VAL A 240 -4.62 3.29 -19.92
C VAL A 240 -4.87 4.31 -18.80
N GLY A 241 -5.29 3.83 -17.65
CA GLY A 241 -5.60 4.70 -16.54
C GLY A 241 -5.79 3.96 -15.24
N ARG A 242 -6.53 4.57 -14.33
CA ARG A 242 -6.84 3.97 -13.03
C ARG A 242 -8.20 4.41 -12.51
N VAL A 243 -8.83 3.55 -11.72
CA VAL A 243 -9.96 3.91 -10.88
C VAL A 243 -9.39 4.43 -9.55
N HIS A 244 -9.53 5.72 -9.33
CA HIS A 244 -8.93 6.38 -8.16
C HIS A 244 -9.66 6.06 -6.87
N MET A 245 -11.01 6.10 -6.95
CA MET A 245 -11.87 5.89 -5.79
C MET A 245 -13.26 5.48 -6.27
N SER A 246 -13.94 4.74 -5.42
CA SER A 246 -15.37 4.49 -5.51
C SER A 246 -16.03 5.03 -4.24
N TYR A 247 -17.11 5.77 -4.38
CA TYR A 247 -17.83 6.38 -3.27
C TYR A 247 -19.34 6.38 -3.53
N MET A 248 -20.12 6.71 -2.51
CA MET A 248 -21.57 6.85 -2.62
C MET A 248 -21.93 8.32 -2.82
N GLU A 249 -22.74 8.60 -3.83
CA GLU A 249 -23.30 9.91 -4.10
C GLU A 249 -24.79 9.74 -4.44
N ASN A 250 -25.68 10.41 -3.69
CA ASN A 250 -27.13 10.29 -3.88
C ASN A 250 -27.65 8.83 -3.89
N ASP A 251 -27.17 7.99 -2.99
CA ASP A 251 -27.47 6.57 -2.84
C ASP A 251 -27.05 5.68 -4.03
N GLU A 252 -26.17 6.19 -4.90
CA GLU A 252 -25.61 5.43 -6.01
C GLU A 252 -24.07 5.34 -5.90
N PHE A 253 -23.51 4.21 -6.35
CA PHE A 253 -22.05 4.10 -6.47
C PHE A 253 -21.54 4.96 -7.63
N VAL A 254 -20.52 5.76 -7.35
CA VAL A 254 -19.78 6.53 -8.35
C VAL A 254 -18.32 6.10 -8.30
N HIS A 255 -17.77 5.82 -9.47
CA HIS A 255 -16.36 5.50 -9.68
C HIS A 255 -15.67 6.69 -10.33
N ARG A 256 -14.66 7.22 -9.66
CA ARG A 256 -13.82 8.25 -10.24
C ARG A 256 -12.69 7.60 -11.03
N VAL A 257 -12.72 7.80 -12.34
CA VAL A 257 -11.79 7.21 -13.29
C VAL A 257 -10.87 8.28 -13.84
N VAL A 258 -9.62 7.91 -14.04
CA VAL A 258 -8.62 8.72 -14.72
C VAL A 258 -8.08 7.94 -15.89
N LEU A 259 -8.25 8.46 -17.08
CA LEU A 259 -7.69 7.92 -18.31
C LEU A 259 -6.48 8.74 -18.72
N ALA A 260 -5.48 8.11 -19.30
CA ALA A 260 -4.21 8.74 -19.67
C ALA A 260 -3.75 8.28 -21.07
N TYR A 261 -3.29 9.23 -21.87
CA TYR A 261 -2.67 8.96 -23.15
C TYR A 261 -1.31 9.66 -23.27
N LYS A 262 -0.28 8.95 -23.74
CA LYS A 262 1.09 9.47 -23.82
C LYS A 262 1.20 10.55 -24.93
N ILE A 263 1.89 11.64 -24.63
CA ILE A 263 2.27 12.64 -25.59
C ILE A 263 3.65 12.26 -26.15
N PRO A 264 3.81 12.08 -27.48
CA PRO A 264 5.13 11.87 -28.08
C PRO A 264 6.06 13.05 -27.81
N GLU A 265 7.36 12.79 -27.57
CA GLU A 265 8.34 13.82 -27.18
C GLU A 265 8.41 14.98 -28.19
N GLU A 266 8.30 14.70 -29.46
CA GLU A 266 8.28 15.69 -30.54
C GLU A 266 7.08 16.64 -30.52
N LYS A 267 6.08 16.39 -29.66
CA LYS A 267 4.83 17.18 -29.53
C LYS A 267 4.64 17.80 -28.15
N PHE A 268 5.72 17.89 -27.36
CA PHE A 268 5.64 18.47 -26.00
C PHE A 268 5.39 19.98 -25.99
N ASP A 269 5.79 20.67 -27.01
CA ASP A 269 5.76 22.14 -27.10
C ASP A 269 4.59 22.68 -27.96
N LEU A 270 3.68 21.82 -28.36
CA LEU A 270 2.43 22.15 -29.05
C LEU A 270 1.25 22.17 -28.08
#